data_0765acafa1eb944933cf2adf52cd8466
#
_entry.id   0765acafa1eb944933cf2adf52cd8466
#
_cell.length_a   1.000
_cell.length_b   1.000
_cell.length_c   1.000
_cell.angle_alpha   90.00
_cell.angle_beta   90.00
_cell.angle_gamma   90.00
#
_symmetry.space_group_name_H-M   'P 1'
#
loop_
_entity.id
_entity.type
_entity.pdbx_description
1 polymer ?
#
loop_
_entity_poly.entity_id
_entity_poly.type
_entity_poly.pdbx_seq_one_letter_code
_entity_poly.pdbx_strand_id
1 'polypeptide(L)'
;MSVLAGFSLPTTLIAQSAPRQPNVVIIVADDLGYGDLSCYGAHRIQTPGMDRIANEGIRFTQGYCTAATSTPSRYSLLTGLYPWTNRDAKILPGNAALIINTQQVTLPKVMKQAGYVTGSVGKWHLGLGDGVVDWNKLVYPGAKEIGYDYSFIQAATNDRVPCIFIENGRGVNLDPNDPLYVSYKENFPGEPTGKDNPELLRMLPSVGHAGAIVNGVPRIGFQKGGKTAQWKDEDMA
;
A
#
# COMPACT_ATOMS: atom_id res chain seq x y z
N MET A 1 -81.95 12.39 -6.95
CA MET A 1 -80.81 11.78 -7.66
C MET A 1 -79.64 12.71 -7.56
N SER A 2 -78.69 12.43 -6.63
CA SER A 2 -77.50 13.24 -6.45
C SER A 2 -76.30 12.44 -7.07
N VAL A 3 -75.64 13.03 -8.06
CA VAL A 3 -74.47 12.46 -8.71
C VAL A 3 -73.29 13.01 -7.98
N LEU A 4 -72.55 12.09 -7.29
CA LEU A 4 -71.20 12.36 -6.72
C LEU A 4 -70.18 12.18 -7.82
N ALA A 5 -69.58 13.28 -8.26
CA ALA A 5 -68.41 13.25 -9.15
C ALA A 5 -67.18 13.04 -8.31
N GLY A 6 -66.57 11.85 -8.42
CA GLY A 6 -65.26 11.53 -7.81
C GLY A 6 -64.11 12.17 -8.59
N PHE A 7 -63.41 13.11 -7.97
CA PHE A 7 -62.12 13.64 -8.46
C PHE A 7 -61.00 12.69 -8.06
N SER A 8 -60.42 11.93 -9.00
CA SER A 8 -59.19 11.22 -8.82
C SER A 8 -58.02 12.17 -9.09
N LEU A 9 -57.29 12.55 -8.06
CA LEU A 9 -56.01 13.26 -8.20
C LEU A 9 -54.93 12.30 -8.70
N PRO A 10 -54.13 12.66 -9.72
CA PRO A 10 -53.03 11.83 -10.15
C PRO A 10 -51.93 11.85 -9.06
N THR A 11 -51.68 10.70 -8.46
CA THR A 11 -50.54 10.51 -7.57
C THR A 11 -49.29 10.45 -8.45
N THR A 12 -48.54 11.53 -8.56
CA THR A 12 -47.22 11.55 -9.13
C THR A 12 -46.28 10.74 -8.21
N LEU A 13 -45.96 9.53 -8.61
CA LEU A 13 -44.83 8.76 -8.02
C LEU A 13 -43.54 9.51 -8.34
N ILE A 14 -43.06 10.29 -7.39
CA ILE A 14 -41.69 10.80 -7.43
C ILE A 14 -40.78 9.57 -7.23
N ALA A 15 -40.18 9.09 -8.32
CA ALA A 15 -39.13 8.09 -8.24
C ALA A 15 -37.98 8.68 -7.40
N GLN A 16 -37.89 8.28 -6.14
CA GLN A 16 -36.75 8.59 -5.30
C GLN A 16 -35.54 7.87 -5.94
N SER A 17 -34.64 8.64 -6.53
CA SER A 17 -33.36 8.08 -7.01
C SER A 17 -32.69 7.37 -5.83
N ALA A 18 -32.31 6.12 -6.02
CA ALA A 18 -31.57 5.38 -5.01
C ALA A 18 -30.36 6.23 -4.56
N PRO A 19 -30.08 6.33 -3.26
CA PRO A 19 -28.97 7.13 -2.78
C PRO A 19 -27.69 6.66 -3.45
N ARG A 20 -26.99 7.57 -4.13
CA ARG A 20 -25.75 7.27 -4.82
C ARG A 20 -24.69 6.88 -3.78
N GLN A 21 -24.12 5.69 -3.89
CA GLN A 21 -23.05 5.26 -3.01
C GLN A 21 -21.85 6.22 -3.14
N PRO A 22 -21.30 6.76 -2.03
CA PRO A 22 -20.15 7.65 -2.07
C PRO A 22 -18.89 6.87 -2.46
N ASN A 23 -17.94 7.52 -3.13
CA ASN A 23 -16.60 6.99 -3.25
C ASN A 23 -15.91 6.99 -1.87
N VAL A 24 -15.10 5.98 -1.62
CA VAL A 24 -14.32 5.84 -0.38
C VAL A 24 -12.84 5.85 -0.71
N VAL A 25 -12.11 6.81 -0.15
CA VAL A 25 -10.64 6.92 -0.28
C VAL A 25 -10.02 6.82 1.10
N ILE A 26 -9.12 5.85 1.29
CA ILE A 26 -8.36 5.66 2.53
C ILE A 26 -6.91 6.06 2.24
N ILE A 27 -6.43 7.11 2.91
CA ILE A 27 -5.04 7.59 2.80
C ILE A 27 -4.32 7.21 4.09
N VAL A 28 -3.32 6.35 3.97
CA VAL A 28 -2.47 5.93 5.09
C VAL A 28 -1.11 6.60 4.95
N ALA A 29 -0.85 7.59 5.78
CA ALA A 29 0.46 8.21 5.89
C ALA A 29 1.41 7.30 6.69
N ASP A 30 2.61 7.09 6.16
CA ASP A 30 3.64 6.23 6.76
C ASP A 30 4.59 7.09 7.61
N ASP A 31 4.85 6.68 8.84
CA ASP A 31 5.73 7.38 9.79
C ASP A 31 5.36 8.86 10.06
N LEU A 32 4.08 9.23 9.91
CA LEU A 32 3.57 10.55 10.22
C LEU A 32 3.13 10.62 11.69
N GLY A 33 3.77 11.47 12.45
CA GLY A 33 3.44 11.68 13.87
C GLY A 33 2.19 12.54 14.06
N TYR A 34 1.52 12.38 15.21
CA TYR A 34 0.35 13.20 15.58
C TYR A 34 0.67 14.70 15.54
N GLY A 35 1.86 15.10 16.02
CA GLY A 35 2.30 16.49 16.05
C GLY A 35 2.86 17.04 14.75
N ASP A 36 2.83 16.30 13.64
CA ASP A 36 3.40 16.72 12.36
C ASP A 36 2.38 17.47 11.47
N LEU A 37 1.11 17.44 11.83
CA LEU A 37 0.05 18.13 11.12
C LEU A 37 -0.33 19.45 11.77
N SER A 38 -0.51 20.51 10.98
CA SER A 38 -0.89 21.83 11.52
C SER A 38 -2.25 21.82 12.20
N CYS A 39 -3.22 21.02 11.75
CA CYS A 39 -4.50 20.83 12.46
C CYS A 39 -4.38 20.16 13.83
N TYR A 40 -3.25 19.55 14.14
CA TYR A 40 -2.91 19.01 15.46
C TYR A 40 -1.84 19.84 16.21
N GLY A 41 -1.51 21.04 15.71
CA GLY A 41 -0.63 21.98 16.38
C GLY A 41 0.82 21.99 15.91
N ALA A 42 1.15 21.42 14.77
CA ALA A 42 2.46 21.59 14.15
C ALA A 42 2.70 23.08 13.80
N HIS A 43 3.89 23.59 14.14
CA HIS A 43 4.25 24.99 13.87
C HIS A 43 5.31 25.13 12.79
N ARG A 44 6.11 24.10 12.54
CA ARG A 44 7.25 24.16 11.59
C ARG A 44 6.87 23.84 10.16
N ILE A 45 5.87 23.00 9.98
CA ILE A 45 5.37 22.56 8.68
C ILE A 45 3.88 22.90 8.63
N GLN A 46 3.45 23.48 7.51
CA GLN A 46 2.04 23.72 7.24
C GLN A 46 1.49 22.60 6.37
N THR A 47 0.34 22.07 6.74
CA THR A 47 -0.31 20.95 6.05
C THR A 47 -1.72 21.33 5.57
N PRO A 48 -1.86 22.32 4.65
CA PRO A 48 -3.16 22.91 4.30
C PRO A 48 -4.15 21.90 3.70
N GLY A 49 -3.67 20.89 2.97
CA GLY A 49 -4.52 19.83 2.44
C GLY A 49 -5.14 18.96 3.53
N MET A 50 -4.35 18.59 4.55
CA MET A 50 -4.84 17.83 5.71
C MET A 50 -5.73 18.69 6.61
N ASP A 51 -5.39 19.96 6.81
CA ASP A 51 -6.19 20.91 7.57
C ASP A 51 -7.56 21.12 6.95
N ARG A 52 -7.64 21.14 5.63
CA ARG A 52 -8.93 21.22 4.91
C ARG A 52 -9.80 20.00 5.21
N ILE A 53 -9.25 18.78 5.14
CA ILE A 53 -9.97 17.54 5.50
C ILE A 53 -10.47 17.62 6.95
N ALA A 54 -9.61 18.07 7.88
CA ALA A 54 -9.95 18.22 9.29
C ALA A 54 -11.06 19.25 9.54
N ASN A 55 -11.09 20.34 8.78
CA ASN A 55 -12.06 21.44 8.93
C ASN A 55 -13.40 21.13 8.26
N GLU A 56 -13.41 20.41 7.14
CA GLU A 56 -14.61 20.06 6.38
C GLU A 56 -15.23 18.72 6.87
N GLY A 57 -14.49 17.94 7.67
CA GLY A 57 -14.90 16.60 8.13
C GLY A 57 -14.86 16.43 9.64
N ILE A 58 -14.39 15.27 10.09
CA ILE A 58 -14.26 14.92 11.50
C ILE A 58 -12.79 14.73 11.85
N ARG A 59 -12.30 15.45 12.84
CA ARG A 59 -10.96 15.30 13.39
C ARG A 59 -11.00 14.48 14.69
N PHE A 60 -10.32 13.34 14.70
CA PHE A 60 -10.20 12.49 15.89
C PHE A 60 -9.00 12.93 16.72
N THR A 61 -9.23 13.23 17.99
CA THR A 61 -8.18 13.59 18.95
C THR A 61 -7.63 12.39 19.72
N GLN A 62 -8.28 11.24 19.62
CA GLN A 62 -7.95 9.98 20.29
C GLN A 62 -8.01 8.80 19.32
N GLY A 63 -7.43 8.97 18.12
CA GLY A 63 -7.32 7.90 17.12
C GLY A 63 -5.97 7.19 17.21
N TYR A 64 -5.95 5.87 17.34
CA TYR A 64 -4.74 5.08 17.50
C TYR A 64 -4.66 3.97 16.47
N CYS A 65 -3.45 3.74 15.92
CA CYS A 65 -3.17 2.53 15.17
C CYS A 65 -3.10 1.32 16.12
N THR A 66 -3.41 0.14 15.59
CA THR A 66 -3.36 -1.12 16.38
C THR A 66 -1.94 -1.58 16.70
N ALA A 67 -0.95 -1.04 16.00
CA ALA A 67 0.47 -1.29 16.23
C ALA A 67 1.30 -0.08 15.80
N ALA A 68 2.52 0.02 16.34
CA ALA A 68 3.45 1.11 16.05
C ALA A 68 4.25 0.93 14.74
N THR A 69 4.12 -0.21 14.06
CA THR A 69 4.89 -0.54 12.86
C THR A 69 4.02 -0.92 11.69
N SER A 70 4.60 -0.84 10.49
CA SER A 70 3.94 -0.90 9.20
C SER A 70 3.10 -2.16 8.97
N THR A 71 3.75 -3.33 8.85
CA THR A 71 3.05 -4.60 8.53
C THR A 71 1.92 -4.92 9.48
N PRO A 72 2.10 -4.85 10.81
CA PRO A 72 1.02 -5.12 11.76
C PRO A 72 -0.18 -4.18 11.62
N SER A 73 0.06 -2.87 11.45
CA SER A 73 -1.01 -1.88 11.27
C SER A 73 -1.76 -2.10 9.97
N ARG A 74 -1.05 -2.39 8.87
CA ARG A 74 -1.65 -2.68 7.55
C ARG A 74 -2.45 -3.97 7.56
N TYR A 75 -1.95 -5.00 8.26
CA TYR A 75 -2.69 -6.24 8.48
C TYR A 75 -4.03 -5.97 9.16
N SER A 76 -4.02 -5.21 10.24
CA SER A 76 -5.26 -4.85 10.96
C SER A 76 -6.22 -4.03 10.13
N LEU A 77 -5.73 -3.04 9.38
CA LEU A 77 -6.55 -2.20 8.51
C LEU A 77 -7.31 -3.05 7.47
N LEU A 78 -6.63 -4.04 6.87
CA LEU A 78 -7.23 -4.83 5.81
C LEU A 78 -8.06 -6.00 6.30
N THR A 79 -7.79 -6.52 7.50
CA THR A 79 -8.46 -7.73 8.00
C THR A 79 -9.47 -7.45 9.12
N GLY A 80 -9.42 -6.28 9.75
CA GLY A 80 -10.19 -5.96 10.94
C GLY A 80 -9.76 -6.74 12.20
N LEU A 81 -8.63 -7.45 12.13
CA LEU A 81 -8.10 -8.23 13.25
C LEU A 81 -6.91 -7.55 13.89
N TYR A 82 -6.71 -7.76 15.17
CA TYR A 82 -5.50 -7.32 15.86
C TYR A 82 -4.27 -8.11 15.35
N PRO A 83 -3.10 -7.46 15.21
CA PRO A 83 -1.93 -8.10 14.59
C PRO A 83 -1.38 -9.29 15.40
N TRP A 84 -1.54 -9.30 16.72
CA TRP A 84 -1.10 -10.43 17.55
C TRP A 84 -1.88 -11.73 17.33
N THR A 85 -2.99 -11.69 16.58
CA THR A 85 -3.71 -12.89 16.15
C THR A 85 -3.01 -13.65 15.02
N ASN A 86 -2.02 -13.01 14.38
CA ASN A 86 -1.20 -13.61 13.35
C ASN A 86 0.30 -13.44 13.68
N ARG A 87 1.01 -14.54 13.89
CA ARG A 87 2.45 -14.52 14.25
C ARG A 87 3.34 -13.94 13.16
N ASP A 88 2.88 -13.94 11.91
CA ASP A 88 3.59 -13.40 10.77
C ASP A 88 3.34 -11.90 10.56
N ALA A 89 2.42 -11.30 11.31
CA ALA A 89 2.16 -9.86 11.29
C ALA A 89 3.24 -9.09 12.06
N LYS A 90 4.48 -9.16 11.56
CA LYS A 90 5.69 -8.47 12.02
C LYS A 90 6.32 -7.74 10.83
N ILE A 91 7.33 -6.89 11.06
CA ILE A 91 8.05 -6.23 9.96
C ILE A 91 8.63 -7.28 9.02
N LEU A 92 8.21 -7.22 7.75
CA LEU A 92 8.57 -8.21 6.73
C LEU A 92 9.73 -7.73 5.85
N PRO A 93 10.56 -8.66 5.35
CA PRO A 93 11.43 -8.39 4.21
C PRO A 93 10.59 -8.22 2.93
N GLY A 94 11.16 -7.57 1.91
CA GLY A 94 10.44 -7.30 0.66
C GLY A 94 10.08 -8.55 -0.16
N ASN A 95 10.74 -9.67 0.10
CA ASN A 95 10.46 -10.97 -0.53
C ASN A 95 9.67 -11.95 0.37
N ALA A 96 9.01 -11.44 1.41
CA ALA A 96 8.16 -12.27 2.26
C ALA A 96 6.95 -12.81 1.50
N ALA A 97 6.48 -13.99 1.88
CA ALA A 97 5.20 -14.52 1.42
C ALA A 97 4.02 -13.69 1.95
N LEU A 98 2.89 -13.72 1.24
CA LEU A 98 1.67 -13.04 1.66
C LEU A 98 1.18 -13.61 3.01
N ILE A 99 1.03 -12.72 4.00
CA ILE A 99 0.61 -13.12 5.36
C ILE A 99 -0.91 -13.09 5.59
N ILE A 100 -1.67 -12.55 4.66
CA ILE A 100 -3.13 -12.53 4.73
C ILE A 100 -3.64 -13.79 4.03
N ASN A 101 -4.42 -14.60 4.75
CA ASN A 101 -5.08 -15.76 4.14
C ASN A 101 -6.06 -15.28 3.06
N THR A 102 -5.92 -15.81 1.86
CA THR A 102 -6.74 -15.43 0.70
C THR A 102 -8.22 -15.79 0.84
N GLN A 103 -8.57 -16.70 1.74
CA GLN A 103 -9.96 -17.02 2.07
C GLN A 103 -10.57 -16.12 3.15
N GLN A 104 -9.74 -15.34 3.83
CA GLN A 104 -10.18 -14.45 4.89
C GLN A 104 -11.03 -13.30 4.34
N VAL A 105 -12.00 -12.85 5.15
CA VAL A 105 -12.71 -11.59 4.90
C VAL A 105 -11.73 -10.43 5.06
N THR A 106 -11.73 -9.55 4.08
CA THR A 106 -10.86 -8.35 4.06
C THR A 106 -11.67 -7.13 3.67
N LEU A 107 -11.17 -5.95 4.00
CA LEU A 107 -11.82 -4.69 3.65
C LEU A 107 -12.17 -4.59 2.14
N PRO A 108 -11.24 -4.85 1.18
CA PRO A 108 -11.61 -4.81 -0.24
C PRO A 108 -12.66 -5.84 -0.62
N LYS A 109 -12.68 -7.03 -0.03
CA LYS A 109 -13.76 -8.02 -0.30
C LYS A 109 -15.13 -7.53 0.18
N VAL A 110 -15.19 -6.91 1.37
CA VAL A 110 -16.43 -6.32 1.89
C VAL A 110 -16.91 -5.20 0.98
N MET A 111 -16.01 -4.32 0.54
CA MET A 111 -16.34 -3.24 -0.39
C MET A 111 -16.86 -3.77 -1.73
N LYS A 112 -16.25 -4.84 -2.26
CA LYS A 112 -16.75 -5.49 -3.49
C LYS A 112 -18.13 -6.09 -3.33
N GLN A 113 -18.44 -6.70 -2.19
CA GLN A 113 -19.79 -7.19 -1.89
C GLN A 113 -20.82 -6.05 -1.86
N ALA A 114 -20.39 -4.86 -1.49
CA ALA A 114 -21.20 -3.64 -1.54
C ALA A 114 -21.26 -2.97 -2.94
N GLY A 115 -20.66 -3.59 -3.97
CA GLY A 115 -20.68 -3.12 -5.36
C GLY A 115 -19.59 -2.12 -5.74
N TYR A 116 -18.57 -1.92 -4.90
CA TYR A 116 -17.43 -1.07 -5.21
C TYR A 116 -16.39 -1.77 -6.09
N VAL A 117 -15.75 -0.99 -6.96
CA VAL A 117 -14.46 -1.35 -7.57
C VAL A 117 -13.36 -0.91 -6.63
N THR A 118 -12.39 -1.78 -6.38
CA THR A 118 -11.39 -1.59 -5.33
C THR A 118 -9.98 -1.46 -5.90
N GLY A 119 -9.20 -0.50 -5.39
CA GLY A 119 -7.82 -0.27 -5.80
C GLY A 119 -6.88 -0.09 -4.61
N SER A 120 -5.60 -0.50 -4.79
CA SER A 120 -4.53 -0.26 -3.83
C SER A 120 -3.33 0.34 -4.54
N VAL A 121 -2.81 1.46 -4.02
CA VAL A 121 -1.67 2.17 -4.60
C VAL A 121 -0.66 2.49 -3.49
N GLY A 122 0.64 2.35 -3.80
CA GLY A 122 1.75 2.69 -2.91
C GLY A 122 2.29 1.51 -2.11
N LYS A 123 2.76 1.75 -0.89
CA LYS A 123 3.42 0.74 -0.05
C LYS A 123 2.47 -0.40 0.32
N TRP A 124 2.87 -1.63 0.02
CA TRP A 124 2.14 -2.85 0.36
C TRP A 124 2.55 -3.43 1.72
N HIS A 125 3.74 -3.95 1.83
CA HIS A 125 4.39 -4.48 3.03
C HIS A 125 3.59 -5.57 3.78
N LEU A 126 2.88 -6.43 3.05
CA LEU A 126 2.11 -7.56 3.59
C LEU A 126 2.54 -8.91 3.00
N GLY A 127 3.68 -8.89 2.29
CA GLY A 127 4.18 -10.04 1.57
C GLY A 127 3.44 -10.30 0.25
N LEU A 128 4.08 -11.07 -0.63
CA LEU A 128 3.59 -11.43 -1.96
C LEU A 128 4.04 -12.86 -2.28
N GLY A 129 3.20 -13.61 -2.99
CA GLY A 129 3.48 -15.01 -3.28
C GLY A 129 3.25 -15.93 -2.07
N ASP A 130 3.55 -17.19 -2.25
CA ASP A 130 3.41 -18.26 -1.25
C ASP A 130 4.75 -18.88 -0.80
N GLY A 131 5.87 -18.24 -1.19
CA GLY A 131 7.22 -18.69 -0.91
C GLY A 131 8.27 -17.90 -1.67
N VAL A 132 9.13 -18.58 -2.43
CA VAL A 132 10.13 -17.93 -3.26
C VAL A 132 9.47 -17.25 -4.46
N VAL A 133 9.61 -15.94 -4.56
CA VAL A 133 9.01 -15.13 -5.61
C VAL A 133 9.93 -15.04 -6.82
N ASP A 134 9.45 -15.42 -8.00
CA ASP A 134 10.05 -15.05 -9.28
C ASP A 134 9.48 -13.71 -9.76
N TRP A 135 10.22 -12.64 -9.54
CA TRP A 135 9.80 -11.27 -9.86
C TRP A 135 9.61 -11.02 -11.36
N ASN A 136 10.14 -11.89 -12.22
CA ASN A 136 10.06 -11.78 -13.67
C ASN A 136 8.77 -12.39 -14.24
N LYS A 137 7.95 -12.97 -13.36
CA LYS A 137 6.66 -13.57 -13.70
C LYS A 137 5.51 -12.87 -12.97
N LEU A 138 4.31 -13.40 -13.15
CA LEU A 138 3.16 -13.01 -12.33
C LEU A 138 3.41 -13.47 -10.88
N VAL A 139 3.47 -12.52 -9.96
CA VAL A 139 3.56 -12.79 -8.52
C VAL A 139 2.16 -13.06 -7.96
N TYR A 140 1.98 -14.24 -7.43
CA TYR A 140 0.71 -14.77 -6.95
C TYR A 140 0.94 -15.68 -5.74
N PRO A 141 0.06 -15.66 -4.68
CA PRO A 141 -1.03 -14.70 -4.47
C PRO A 141 -0.54 -13.29 -4.06
N GLY A 142 -1.44 -12.29 -4.19
CA GLY A 142 -1.13 -10.89 -3.87
C GLY A 142 -2.38 -10.07 -3.55
N ALA A 143 -2.35 -8.80 -3.92
CA ALA A 143 -3.43 -7.85 -3.66
C ALA A 143 -4.78 -8.29 -4.28
N LYS A 144 -4.75 -8.91 -5.46
CA LYS A 144 -5.94 -9.41 -6.14
C LYS A 144 -6.68 -10.48 -5.32
N GLU A 145 -5.95 -11.42 -4.75
CA GLU A 145 -6.53 -12.56 -4.02
C GLU A 145 -7.14 -12.16 -2.69
N ILE A 146 -6.71 -11.04 -2.13
CA ILE A 146 -7.35 -10.48 -0.95
C ILE A 146 -8.46 -9.48 -1.25
N GLY A 147 -8.79 -9.27 -2.54
CA GLY A 147 -10.01 -8.60 -2.96
C GLY A 147 -9.85 -7.32 -3.77
N TYR A 148 -8.66 -6.84 -4.08
CA TYR A 148 -8.47 -5.68 -4.94
C TYR A 148 -8.68 -6.01 -6.42
N ASP A 149 -9.37 -5.13 -7.14
CA ASP A 149 -9.54 -5.21 -8.60
C ASP A 149 -8.33 -4.67 -9.33
N TYR A 150 -7.67 -3.66 -8.73
CA TYR A 150 -6.47 -3.04 -9.26
C TYR A 150 -5.43 -2.86 -8.16
N SER A 151 -4.16 -3.01 -8.50
CA SER A 151 -3.04 -2.67 -7.60
C SER A 151 -1.85 -2.10 -8.36
N PHE A 152 -1.28 -1.01 -7.83
CA PHE A 152 0.00 -0.46 -8.25
C PHE A 152 0.82 -0.20 -6.99
N ILE A 153 1.70 -1.14 -6.66
CA ILE A 153 2.28 -1.23 -5.32
C ILE A 153 3.80 -1.38 -5.36
N GLN A 154 4.40 -1.06 -4.22
CA GLN A 154 5.76 -1.44 -3.85
C GLN A 154 5.67 -2.65 -2.91
N ALA A 155 6.53 -3.66 -3.11
CA ALA A 155 6.46 -4.91 -2.32
C ALA A 155 6.57 -4.66 -0.81
N ALA A 156 7.44 -3.74 -0.40
CA ALA A 156 7.65 -3.36 1.00
C ALA A 156 7.80 -1.83 1.14
N THR A 157 8.83 -1.38 1.84
CA THR A 157 9.19 0.03 2.02
C THR A 157 10.18 0.48 0.95
N ASN A 158 10.34 1.80 0.75
CA ASN A 158 11.26 2.38 -0.22
C ASN A 158 12.73 1.98 0.04
N ASP A 159 13.07 1.73 1.30
CA ASP A 159 14.41 1.33 1.74
C ASP A 159 14.72 -0.15 1.53
N ARG A 160 13.78 -0.95 0.99
CA ARG A 160 13.90 -2.41 0.81
C ARG A 160 13.84 -2.82 -0.65
N VAL A 161 14.60 -3.85 -0.99
CA VAL A 161 14.45 -4.53 -2.28
C VAL A 161 13.25 -5.48 -2.28
N PRO A 162 12.56 -5.73 -3.42
CA PRO A 162 12.84 -5.20 -4.76
C PRO A 162 12.47 -3.74 -4.90
N CYS A 163 13.33 -2.97 -5.58
CA CYS A 163 13.11 -1.57 -5.86
C CYS A 163 12.41 -1.38 -7.21
N ILE A 164 11.23 -1.96 -7.37
CA ILE A 164 10.39 -1.87 -8.57
C ILE A 164 8.93 -1.61 -8.19
N PHE A 165 8.17 -1.02 -9.09
CA PHE A 165 6.71 -1.03 -9.00
C PHE A 165 6.15 -2.35 -9.50
N ILE A 166 5.04 -2.76 -8.91
CA ILE A 166 4.32 -3.99 -9.25
C ILE A 166 2.88 -3.61 -9.57
N GLU A 167 2.48 -3.79 -10.81
CA GLU A 167 1.12 -3.56 -11.27
C GLU A 167 0.39 -4.88 -11.47
N ASN A 168 -0.71 -5.07 -10.76
CA ASN A 168 -1.54 -6.28 -10.84
C ASN A 168 -0.73 -7.59 -10.76
N GLY A 169 0.28 -7.61 -9.90
CA GLY A 169 1.16 -8.75 -9.67
C GLY A 169 2.33 -8.88 -10.65
N ARG A 170 2.55 -7.93 -11.56
CA ARG A 170 3.68 -7.94 -12.50
C ARG A 170 4.61 -6.78 -12.27
N GLY A 171 5.91 -7.04 -12.29
CA GLY A 171 6.92 -5.99 -12.27
C GLY A 171 6.77 -5.06 -13.48
N VAL A 172 6.73 -3.76 -13.22
CA VAL A 172 6.60 -2.73 -14.26
C VAL A 172 7.96 -2.48 -14.90
N ASN A 173 8.00 -2.38 -16.23
CA ASN A 173 9.19 -2.08 -17.04
C ASN A 173 10.37 -3.06 -16.86
N LEU A 174 10.12 -4.31 -16.45
CA LEU A 174 11.16 -5.33 -16.42
C LEU A 174 11.61 -5.71 -17.82
N ASP A 175 12.93 -5.71 -18.03
CA ASP A 175 13.55 -6.19 -19.28
C ASP A 175 13.83 -7.69 -19.16
N PRO A 176 13.30 -8.54 -20.06
CA PRO A 176 13.62 -9.97 -20.07
C PRO A 176 15.11 -10.29 -20.23
N ASN A 177 15.90 -9.37 -20.80
CA ASN A 177 17.34 -9.52 -20.95
C ASN A 177 18.14 -9.09 -19.69
N ASP A 178 17.48 -8.42 -18.73
CA ASP A 178 18.07 -8.03 -17.43
C ASP A 178 17.15 -8.49 -16.28
N PRO A 179 16.98 -9.81 -16.07
CA PRO A 179 16.04 -10.35 -15.10
C PRO A 179 16.38 -9.96 -13.68
N LEU A 180 15.33 -9.68 -12.89
CA LEU A 180 15.44 -9.26 -11.51
C LEU A 180 15.58 -10.45 -10.56
N TYR A 181 16.59 -10.39 -9.69
CA TYR A 181 16.81 -11.31 -8.58
C TYR A 181 16.90 -10.54 -7.26
N VAL A 182 16.31 -11.09 -6.20
CA VAL A 182 16.28 -10.49 -4.85
C VAL A 182 16.69 -11.50 -3.80
N SER A 183 17.55 -11.08 -2.87
CA SER A 183 18.00 -11.87 -1.74
C SER A 183 18.01 -11.06 -0.45
N TYR A 184 17.64 -11.69 0.66
CA TYR A 184 17.78 -11.15 2.00
C TYR A 184 18.78 -11.93 2.86
N LYS A 185 19.52 -12.85 2.23
CA LYS A 185 20.53 -13.69 2.89
C LYS A 185 21.94 -13.25 2.53
N GLU A 186 22.24 -13.17 1.25
CA GLU A 186 23.58 -12.91 0.72
C GLU A 186 23.52 -12.06 -0.54
N ASN A 187 24.60 -11.35 -0.83
CA ASN A 187 24.73 -10.56 -2.03
C ASN A 187 24.97 -11.45 -3.26
N PHE A 188 24.63 -10.94 -4.41
CA PHE A 188 24.95 -11.57 -5.69
C PHE A 188 26.40 -11.28 -6.07
N PRO A 189 27.13 -12.26 -6.64
CA PRO A 189 28.50 -12.07 -7.05
C PRO A 189 28.65 -10.89 -8.03
N GLY A 190 29.56 -9.97 -7.74
CA GLY A 190 29.89 -8.81 -8.55
C GLY A 190 28.95 -7.61 -8.38
N GLU A 191 27.85 -7.72 -7.61
CA GLU A 191 26.99 -6.57 -7.34
C GLU A 191 27.56 -5.72 -6.20
N PRO A 192 27.59 -4.37 -6.36
CA PRO A 192 28.07 -3.46 -5.32
C PRO A 192 27.09 -3.40 -4.15
N THR A 193 27.65 -3.16 -2.94
CA THR A 193 26.84 -2.92 -1.74
C THR A 193 27.16 -1.57 -1.13
N GLY A 194 26.21 -0.98 -0.42
CA GLY A 194 26.43 0.26 0.31
C GLY A 194 27.49 0.14 1.40
N LYS A 195 27.75 -1.08 1.88
CA LYS A 195 28.79 -1.36 2.85
C LYS A 195 30.20 -1.30 2.22
N ASP A 196 30.37 -1.92 1.06
CA ASP A 196 31.67 -2.16 0.46
C ASP A 196 32.04 -1.09 -0.58
N ASN A 197 31.06 -0.30 -1.05
CA ASN A 197 31.22 0.71 -2.09
C ASN A 197 30.59 2.06 -1.67
N PRO A 198 31.05 2.67 -0.57
CA PRO A 198 30.47 3.92 -0.08
C PRO A 198 30.64 5.10 -1.06
N GLU A 199 31.61 5.03 -1.96
CA GLU A 199 31.85 6.05 -3.01
C GLU A 199 30.73 6.11 -4.06
N LEU A 200 29.87 5.09 -4.17
CA LEU A 200 28.72 5.04 -5.07
C LEU A 200 27.46 5.65 -4.45
N LEU A 201 27.51 6.04 -3.19
CA LEU A 201 26.33 6.51 -2.46
C LEU A 201 26.16 8.02 -2.54
N ARG A 202 24.91 8.47 -2.71
CA ARG A 202 24.49 9.86 -2.58
C ARG A 202 24.20 10.25 -1.12
N MET A 203 24.06 9.25 -0.23
CA MET A 203 23.80 9.44 1.19
C MET A 203 24.49 8.35 2.02
N LEU A 204 24.85 8.67 3.24
CA LEU A 204 25.46 7.70 4.14
C LEU A 204 24.48 6.56 4.48
N PRO A 205 24.97 5.31 4.55
CA PRO A 205 24.14 4.19 4.99
C PRO A 205 23.80 4.33 6.47
N SER A 206 22.57 3.96 6.84
CA SER A 206 22.18 3.79 8.23
C SER A 206 22.30 2.32 8.66
N VAL A 207 22.15 2.06 9.95
CA VAL A 207 22.19 0.69 10.50
C VAL A 207 21.17 -0.19 9.77
N GLY A 208 21.64 -1.30 9.20
CA GLY A 208 20.83 -2.24 8.42
C GLY A 208 20.57 -1.86 6.96
N HIS A 209 20.86 -0.62 6.55
CA HIS A 209 20.68 -0.12 5.19
C HIS A 209 22.03 -0.06 4.46
N ALA A 210 22.63 -1.22 4.21
CA ALA A 210 23.95 -1.32 3.61
C ALA A 210 24.06 -2.40 2.52
N GLY A 211 22.92 -2.86 2.02
CA GLY A 211 22.81 -3.86 0.94
C GLY A 211 22.93 -3.24 -0.44
N ALA A 212 22.06 -3.65 -1.36
CA ALA A 212 22.07 -3.19 -2.75
C ALA A 212 22.04 -1.67 -2.85
N ILE A 213 22.73 -1.14 -3.86
CA ILE A 213 22.71 0.29 -4.19
C ILE A 213 21.72 0.48 -5.34
N VAL A 214 20.66 1.21 -5.09
CA VAL A 214 19.67 1.58 -6.10
C VAL A 214 19.50 3.10 -6.11
N ASN A 215 19.73 3.70 -7.27
CA ASN A 215 19.70 5.16 -7.44
C ASN A 215 20.66 5.90 -6.46
N GLY A 216 21.83 5.32 -6.18
CA GLY A 216 22.82 5.88 -5.24
C GLY A 216 22.40 5.82 -3.77
N VAL A 217 21.34 5.09 -3.44
CA VAL A 217 20.82 4.92 -2.07
C VAL A 217 21.00 3.46 -1.63
N PRO A 218 21.57 3.22 -0.44
CA PRO A 218 21.75 1.87 0.08
C PRO A 218 20.40 1.31 0.58
N ARG A 219 20.13 0.07 0.22
CA ARG A 219 18.84 -0.60 0.54
C ARG A 219 19.06 -1.74 1.55
N ILE A 220 17.96 -2.19 2.15
CA ILE A 220 17.93 -3.43 2.94
C ILE A 220 17.72 -4.60 1.97
N GLY A 221 18.59 -5.61 2.04
CA GLY A 221 18.61 -6.75 1.13
C GLY A 221 19.46 -6.49 -0.11
N PHE A 222 19.51 -7.46 -1.02
CA PHE A 222 20.35 -7.48 -2.19
C PHE A 222 19.52 -7.67 -3.44
N GLN A 223 19.88 -6.97 -4.51
CA GLN A 223 19.17 -6.99 -5.79
C GLN A 223 20.21 -7.07 -6.92
N LYS A 224 19.91 -7.92 -7.90
CA LYS A 224 20.67 -8.01 -9.16
C LYS A 224 19.69 -7.89 -10.32
N GLY A 225 20.06 -7.15 -11.36
CA GLY A 225 19.25 -6.94 -12.55
C GLY A 225 18.05 -6.02 -12.31
N GLY A 226 17.12 -6.03 -13.26
CA GLY A 226 15.92 -5.18 -13.25
C GLY A 226 16.23 -3.69 -13.31
N LYS A 227 17.36 -3.29 -13.91
CA LYS A 227 17.84 -1.88 -13.90
C LYS A 227 16.86 -0.92 -14.55
N THR A 228 16.17 -1.33 -15.61
CA THR A 228 15.17 -0.50 -16.30
C THR A 228 13.89 -0.30 -15.51
N ALA A 229 13.62 -1.19 -14.56
CA ALA A 229 12.42 -1.20 -13.72
C ALA A 229 12.61 -0.48 -12.38
N GLN A 230 13.87 -0.17 -11.99
CA GLN A 230 14.16 0.47 -10.73
C GLN A 230 13.53 1.86 -10.66
N TRP A 231 12.74 2.10 -9.61
CA TRP A 231 12.27 3.46 -9.35
C TRP A 231 13.43 4.38 -8.95
N LYS A 232 13.23 5.66 -9.18
CA LYS A 232 14.04 6.71 -8.56
C LYS A 232 13.31 7.24 -7.34
N ASP A 233 14.04 7.78 -6.36
CA ASP A 233 13.40 8.34 -5.16
C ASP A 233 12.51 9.54 -5.52
N GLU A 234 12.82 10.24 -6.61
CA GLU A 234 12.04 11.33 -7.18
C GLU A 234 10.68 10.88 -7.75
N ASP A 235 10.53 9.61 -8.13
CA ASP A 235 9.26 9.06 -8.64
C ASP A 235 8.20 8.87 -7.53
N MET A 236 8.58 9.08 -6.27
CA MET A 236 7.76 8.88 -5.08
C MET A 236 7.44 10.17 -4.34
N ALA A 237 7.89 11.31 -4.85
CA ALA A 237 7.69 12.64 -4.26
C ALA A 237 6.33 13.27 -4.63
#